data_50baa0e4828dc94836148ea1886b317d
#
_entry.id   50baa0e4828dc94836148ea1886b317d
#
_cell.length_a   1.000
_cell.length_b   1.000
_cell.length_c   1.000
_cell.angle_alpha   90.00
_cell.angle_beta   90.00
_cell.angle_gamma   90.00
#
_symmetry.space_group_name_H-M   'P 1'
#
loop_
_entity.id
_entity.type
_entity.pdbx_description
1 polymer ?
#
loop_
_entity_poly.entity_id
_entity_poly.type
_entity_poly.pdbx_seq_one_letter_code
_entity_poly.pdbx_strand_id
1 'polypeptide(L)'
;MNACIDLLCLPNCLSGTLFSAIDVLHAANKLWHLHHPRRKTPPFSWRLLDSDGAEQPLPAWLPASPARPAAARCALLVPGLDMDSVPQLKQQLDRADKALRLIALRHAAGDVIATNYNGAALLARAGILDGRNATITWLIAGWFSSSHPRVKLLMDRPVTQDGGVFCSGAPAAATELVLELVRHFAGDELAQRCTNGLLYLPARFEQSAQTLSALSTPTRDSVVFKARRWLEQHVAEPYSLGRVAAAAAVSSRTLLRHFREVADMTPLDYLQQLRVERAKLLLEVTMLDLPGIVEQCGYDDPCAFRRLFRRQTGLTPAAYRRAYALRASRRRWRADDAMPQPEIGQASQVRV
;
A
#
# COMPACT_ATOMS: atom_id res chain seq x y z
N MET A 1 19.25 2.17 -7.63
CA MET A 1 18.83 3.52 -8.06
C MET A 1 18.40 4.28 -6.83
N ASN A 2 18.65 5.60 -6.75
CA ASN A 2 18.28 6.40 -5.59
C ASN A 2 17.11 7.32 -5.96
N ALA A 3 16.15 7.46 -5.04
CA ALA A 3 14.98 8.30 -5.22
C ALA A 3 14.84 9.31 -4.08
N CYS A 4 14.37 10.52 -4.40
CA CYS A 4 13.98 11.53 -3.44
C CYS A 4 12.46 11.69 -3.49
N ILE A 5 11.80 11.49 -2.36
CA ILE A 5 10.36 11.68 -2.24
C ILE A 5 10.11 13.02 -1.56
N ASP A 6 9.65 13.97 -2.33
CA ASP A 6 9.27 15.30 -1.86
C ASP A 6 7.82 15.25 -1.36
N LEU A 7 7.60 15.62 -0.11
CA LEU A 7 6.32 15.55 0.58
C LEU A 7 5.70 16.94 0.63
N LEU A 8 4.61 17.16 -0.10
CA LEU A 8 3.98 18.47 -0.20
C LEU A 8 3.12 18.76 1.04
N CYS A 9 3.50 19.76 1.81
CA CYS A 9 2.75 20.22 2.96
C CYS A 9 1.76 21.31 2.53
N LEU A 10 0.47 21.02 2.64
CA LEU A 10 -0.59 21.97 2.33
C LEU A 10 -1.38 22.31 3.59
N PRO A 11 -1.94 23.53 3.69
CA PRO A 11 -2.91 23.84 4.75
C PRO A 11 -4.08 22.85 4.74
N ASN A 12 -4.47 22.37 5.90
CA ASN A 12 -5.54 21.40 6.10
C ASN A 12 -5.34 20.06 5.35
N CYS A 13 -4.09 19.65 5.11
CA CYS A 13 -3.84 18.34 4.52
C CYS A 13 -3.93 17.22 5.57
N LEU A 14 -4.22 16.02 5.08
CA LEU A 14 -4.16 14.80 5.89
C LEU A 14 -2.69 14.46 6.18
N SER A 15 -2.17 14.91 7.31
CA SER A 15 -0.78 14.74 7.74
C SER A 15 -0.35 13.26 7.82
N GLY A 16 -1.30 12.36 8.14
CA GLY A 16 -1.05 10.92 8.20
C GLY A 16 -0.44 10.34 6.92
N THR A 17 -0.77 10.90 5.75
CA THR A 17 -0.16 10.50 4.47
C THR A 17 1.34 10.79 4.43
N LEU A 18 1.74 11.98 4.89
CA LEU A 18 3.13 12.42 4.84
C LEU A 18 3.99 11.64 5.85
N PHE A 19 3.47 11.46 7.07
CA PHE A 19 4.20 10.75 8.12
C PHE A 19 4.27 9.25 7.87
N SER A 20 3.19 8.63 7.39
CA SER A 20 3.22 7.23 6.94
C SER A 20 4.24 7.02 5.81
N ALA A 21 4.39 7.99 4.90
CA ALA A 21 5.39 7.91 3.84
C ALA A 21 6.81 7.87 4.42
N ILE A 22 7.12 8.76 5.38
CA ILE A 22 8.43 8.79 6.04
C ILE A 22 8.71 7.46 6.74
N ASP A 23 7.73 6.91 7.48
CA ASP A 23 7.89 5.65 8.20
C ASP A 23 8.17 4.47 7.26
N VAL A 24 7.42 4.37 6.15
CA VAL A 24 7.61 3.31 5.14
C VAL A 24 8.97 3.45 4.44
N LEU A 25 9.37 4.66 4.04
CA LEU A 25 10.65 4.90 3.38
C LEU A 25 11.83 4.64 4.33
N HIS A 26 11.68 5.02 5.60
CA HIS A 26 12.68 4.71 6.63
C HIS A 26 12.82 3.21 6.87
N ALA A 27 11.70 2.48 6.96
CA ALA A 27 11.69 1.03 7.06
C ALA A 27 12.32 0.38 5.81
N ALA A 28 12.00 0.88 4.61
CA ALA A 28 12.60 0.41 3.37
C ALA A 28 14.13 0.58 3.37
N ASN A 29 14.63 1.72 3.82
CA ASN A 29 16.07 1.96 3.95
C ASN A 29 16.73 1.01 4.96
N LYS A 30 16.09 0.75 6.11
CA LYS A 30 16.59 -0.22 7.10
C LYS A 30 16.65 -1.63 6.54
N LEU A 31 15.57 -2.08 5.91
CA LEU A 31 15.49 -3.40 5.29
C LEU A 31 16.50 -3.56 4.15
N TRP A 32 16.71 -2.50 3.36
CA TRP A 32 17.71 -2.49 2.31
C TRP A 32 19.13 -2.64 2.88
N HIS A 33 19.48 -1.91 3.95
CA HIS A 33 20.80 -2.02 4.59
C HIS A 33 21.07 -3.40 5.18
N LEU A 34 20.07 -4.11 5.71
CA LEU A 34 20.23 -5.48 6.19
C LEU A 34 20.74 -6.43 5.10
N HIS A 35 20.41 -6.17 3.84
CA HIS A 35 20.79 -6.99 2.69
C HIS A 35 21.99 -6.44 1.92
N HIS A 36 22.29 -5.15 2.11
CA HIS A 36 23.40 -4.46 1.46
C HIS A 36 24.31 -3.76 2.48
N PRO A 37 24.92 -4.50 3.45
CA PRO A 37 25.64 -3.90 4.57
C PRO A 37 26.89 -3.08 4.16
N ARG A 38 27.43 -3.34 2.96
CA ARG A 38 28.59 -2.63 2.42
C ARG A 38 28.23 -1.32 1.68
N ARG A 39 26.98 -1.13 1.32
CA ARG A 39 26.53 0.09 0.62
C ARG A 39 26.16 1.17 1.63
N LYS A 40 26.74 2.35 1.48
CA LYS A 40 26.53 3.48 2.43
C LYS A 40 25.26 4.29 2.12
N THR A 41 24.88 4.40 0.86
CA THR A 41 23.77 5.25 0.42
C THR A 41 22.48 4.43 0.28
N PRO A 42 21.48 4.68 1.12
CA PRO A 42 20.18 4.00 1.02
C PRO A 42 19.40 4.45 -0.21
N PRO A 43 18.39 3.67 -0.66
CA PRO A 43 17.63 3.96 -1.87
C PRO A 43 16.75 5.20 -1.77
N PHE A 44 16.30 5.61 -0.57
CA PHE A 44 15.34 6.69 -0.42
C PHE A 44 15.85 7.83 0.46
N SER A 45 15.58 9.06 0.02
CA SER A 45 15.62 10.28 0.82
C SER A 45 14.28 11.00 0.72
N TRP A 46 13.98 11.91 1.64
CA TRP A 46 12.73 12.66 1.67
C TRP A 46 12.93 14.10 2.12
N ARG A 47 12.03 14.99 1.73
CA ARG A 47 11.98 16.39 2.15
C ARG A 47 10.53 16.81 2.32
N LEU A 48 10.29 17.76 3.21
CA LEU A 48 9.03 18.48 3.26
C LEU A 48 9.13 19.73 2.38
N LEU A 49 8.14 19.97 1.54
CA LEU A 49 8.04 21.16 0.72
C LEU A 49 6.74 21.91 1.04
N ASP A 50 6.78 23.23 1.04
CA ASP A 50 5.57 24.05 1.04
C ASP A 50 4.95 24.18 -0.36
N SER A 51 3.87 24.95 -0.46
CA SER A 51 3.14 25.15 -1.72
C SER A 51 3.94 25.89 -2.80
N ASP A 52 5.01 26.59 -2.42
CA ASP A 52 5.95 27.26 -3.35
C ASP A 52 7.12 26.34 -3.76
N GLY A 53 7.20 25.14 -3.18
CA GLY A 53 8.28 24.19 -3.40
C GLY A 53 9.54 24.48 -2.57
N ALA A 54 9.46 25.38 -1.59
CA ALA A 54 10.55 25.64 -0.67
C ALA A 54 10.64 24.53 0.39
N GLU A 55 11.88 24.10 0.67
CA GLU A 55 12.12 23.06 1.67
C GLU A 55 11.83 23.54 3.07
N GLN A 56 11.06 22.75 3.79
CA GLN A 56 10.69 22.99 5.18
C GLN A 56 11.51 22.08 6.12
N PRO A 57 11.88 22.56 7.32
CA PRO A 57 12.61 21.74 8.27
C PRO A 57 11.78 20.53 8.72
N LEU A 58 12.42 19.36 8.74
CA LEU A 58 11.81 18.17 9.34
C LEU A 58 11.71 18.35 10.87
N PRO A 59 10.55 18.04 11.47
CA PRO A 59 10.44 17.97 12.93
C PRO A 59 11.52 17.04 13.53
N ALA A 60 12.13 17.47 14.64
CA ALA A 60 13.25 16.73 15.25
C ALA A 60 12.89 15.33 15.75
N TRP A 61 11.61 15.03 15.94
CA TRP A 61 11.10 13.73 16.36
C TRP A 61 10.88 12.75 15.17
N LEU A 62 11.02 13.22 13.93
CA LEU A 62 10.97 12.35 12.74
C LEU A 62 12.35 11.77 12.41
N PRO A 63 12.39 10.60 11.75
CA PRO A 63 13.63 10.07 11.21
C PRO A 63 14.31 11.08 10.27
N ALA A 64 15.59 11.33 10.50
CA ALA A 64 16.37 12.19 9.60
C ALA A 64 16.44 11.60 8.20
N SER A 65 16.25 12.45 7.19
CA SER A 65 16.41 12.04 5.79
C SER A 65 17.88 11.78 5.48
N PRO A 66 18.21 10.67 4.79
CA PRO A 66 19.55 10.49 4.25
C PRO A 66 19.92 11.57 3.23
N ALA A 67 21.23 11.80 3.05
CA ALA A 67 21.71 12.75 2.04
C ALA A 67 21.20 12.35 0.64
N ARG A 68 20.66 13.31 -0.09
CA ARG A 68 20.16 13.13 -1.46
C ARG A 68 21.32 13.06 -2.45
N PRO A 69 21.47 11.98 -3.23
CA PRO A 69 22.40 11.95 -4.35
C PRO A 69 21.98 12.91 -5.46
N ALA A 70 22.95 13.57 -6.13
CA ALA A 70 22.68 14.51 -7.21
C ALA A 70 21.84 13.93 -8.37
N ALA A 71 22.05 12.65 -8.69
CA ALA A 71 21.34 11.92 -9.75
C ALA A 71 20.08 11.18 -9.26
N ALA A 72 19.52 11.53 -8.08
CA ALA A 72 18.32 10.89 -7.58
C ALA A 72 17.09 11.24 -8.45
N ARG A 73 16.32 10.21 -8.83
CA ARG A 73 14.99 10.41 -9.43
C ARG A 73 14.06 10.99 -8.38
N CYS A 74 13.10 11.81 -8.81
CA CYS A 74 12.22 12.51 -7.87
C CYS A 74 10.78 12.03 -7.99
N ALA A 75 10.09 12.05 -6.85
CA ALA A 75 8.64 11.96 -6.79
C ALA A 75 8.10 13.09 -5.91
N LEU A 76 6.90 13.59 -6.24
CA LEU A 76 6.13 14.50 -5.41
C LEU A 76 4.93 13.76 -4.86
N LEU A 77 4.86 13.62 -3.53
CA LEU A 77 3.71 13.08 -2.84
C LEU A 77 2.79 14.23 -2.41
N VAL A 78 1.61 14.27 -3.00
CA VAL A 78 0.56 15.26 -2.76
C VAL A 78 -0.46 14.64 -1.81
N PRO A 79 -0.64 15.16 -0.59
CA PRO A 79 -1.60 14.62 0.37
C PRO A 79 -3.03 14.92 -0.03
N GLY A 80 -3.97 14.15 0.51
CA GLY A 80 -5.37 14.54 0.53
C GLY A 80 -5.61 15.72 1.46
N LEU A 81 -6.73 16.41 1.25
CA LEU A 81 -7.17 17.54 2.06
C LEU A 81 -8.27 17.10 3.03
N ASP A 82 -8.27 17.66 4.22
CA ASP A 82 -9.39 17.53 5.15
C ASP A 82 -10.61 18.24 4.61
N MET A 83 -11.76 17.56 4.61
CA MET A 83 -13.01 18.11 4.05
C MET A 83 -14.23 17.58 4.79
N ASP A 84 -15.17 18.47 5.05
CA ASP A 84 -16.50 18.14 5.55
C ASP A 84 -17.53 18.05 4.41
N SER A 85 -17.24 18.69 3.28
CA SER A 85 -18.17 18.78 2.15
C SER A 85 -17.47 19.09 0.82
N VAL A 86 -18.14 18.78 -0.31
CA VAL A 86 -17.65 19.14 -1.64
C VAL A 86 -17.49 20.66 -1.84
N PRO A 87 -18.40 21.55 -1.36
CA PRO A 87 -18.19 22.99 -1.43
C PRO A 87 -16.90 23.45 -0.73
N GLN A 88 -16.59 22.90 0.46
CA GLN A 88 -15.37 23.23 1.17
C GLN A 88 -14.13 22.77 0.38
N LEU A 89 -14.15 21.55 -0.18
CA LEU A 89 -13.06 21.07 -1.04
C LEU A 89 -12.84 22.00 -2.24
N LYS A 90 -13.93 22.43 -2.92
CA LYS A 90 -13.82 23.38 -4.04
C LYS A 90 -13.13 24.68 -3.61
N GLN A 91 -13.51 25.25 -2.47
CA GLN A 91 -12.88 26.45 -1.94
C GLN A 91 -11.39 26.24 -1.64
N GLN A 92 -11.01 25.08 -1.12
CA GLN A 92 -9.59 24.74 -0.90
C GLN A 92 -8.82 24.62 -2.22
N LEU A 93 -9.41 23.97 -3.23
CA LEU A 93 -8.83 23.85 -4.58
C LEU A 93 -8.66 25.23 -5.24
N ASP A 94 -9.62 26.14 -5.07
CA ASP A 94 -9.54 27.50 -5.63
C ASP A 94 -8.44 28.37 -4.97
N ARG A 95 -8.02 28.01 -3.76
CA ARG A 95 -6.90 28.66 -3.03
C ARG A 95 -5.55 27.97 -3.23
N ALA A 96 -5.51 26.87 -3.96
CA ALA A 96 -4.31 26.04 -4.10
C ALA A 96 -3.43 26.40 -5.33
N ASP A 97 -3.58 27.58 -5.93
CA ASP A 97 -2.89 27.95 -7.16
C ASP A 97 -1.39 27.68 -7.20
N LYS A 98 -0.68 27.95 -6.09
CA LYS A 98 0.75 27.69 -5.97
C LYS A 98 1.06 26.20 -6.05
N ALA A 99 0.33 25.39 -5.27
CA ALA A 99 0.46 23.95 -5.28
C ALA A 99 0.11 23.34 -6.64
N LEU A 100 -0.95 23.81 -7.29
CA LEU A 100 -1.35 23.37 -8.64
C LEU A 100 -0.24 23.64 -9.67
N ARG A 101 0.37 24.83 -9.65
CA ARG A 101 1.52 25.16 -10.50
C ARG A 101 2.72 24.26 -10.22
N LEU A 102 3.04 24.02 -8.93
CA LEU A 102 4.14 23.14 -8.54
C LEU A 102 3.90 21.71 -9.04
N ILE A 103 2.70 21.16 -8.85
CA ILE A 103 2.33 19.82 -9.32
C ILE A 103 2.50 19.73 -10.85
N ALA A 104 1.98 20.68 -11.61
CA ALA A 104 2.10 20.72 -13.07
C ALA A 104 3.55 20.81 -13.53
N LEU A 105 4.35 21.68 -12.90
CA LEU A 105 5.77 21.87 -13.21
C LEU A 105 6.57 20.58 -12.97
N ARG A 106 6.36 19.93 -11.82
CA ARG A 106 7.06 18.70 -11.45
C ARG A 106 6.69 17.54 -12.39
N HIS A 107 5.43 17.42 -12.73
CA HIS A 107 4.97 16.44 -13.73
C HIS A 107 5.59 16.70 -15.11
N ALA A 108 5.62 17.96 -15.57
CA ALA A 108 6.24 18.33 -16.84
C ALA A 108 7.77 18.09 -16.87
N ALA A 109 8.43 18.16 -15.70
CA ALA A 109 9.84 17.81 -15.53
C ALA A 109 10.11 16.30 -15.55
N GLY A 110 9.06 15.44 -15.61
CA GLY A 110 9.17 13.99 -15.63
C GLY A 110 9.25 13.34 -14.26
N ASP A 111 8.94 14.09 -13.19
CA ASP A 111 8.86 13.53 -11.87
C ASP A 111 7.63 12.62 -11.71
N VAL A 112 7.74 11.61 -10.86
CA VAL A 112 6.62 10.80 -10.45
C VAL A 112 5.72 11.62 -9.51
N ILE A 113 4.40 11.60 -9.77
CA ILE A 113 3.42 12.28 -8.91
C ILE A 113 2.57 11.24 -8.22
N ALA A 114 2.47 11.30 -6.91
CA ALA A 114 1.64 10.39 -6.12
C ALA A 114 0.66 11.16 -5.25
N THR A 115 -0.54 10.62 -5.08
CA THR A 115 -1.56 11.23 -4.21
C THR A 115 -2.48 10.20 -3.59
N ASN A 116 -3.09 10.57 -2.47
CA ASN A 116 -4.10 9.73 -1.83
C ASN A 116 -5.40 10.48 -1.53
N TYR A 117 -6.44 9.72 -1.21
CA TYR A 117 -7.77 10.20 -0.78
C TYR A 117 -8.42 11.10 -1.82
N ASN A 118 -8.66 12.37 -1.50
CA ASN A 118 -9.22 13.38 -2.42
C ASN A 118 -8.14 14.23 -3.12
N GLY A 119 -6.86 13.97 -2.88
CA GLY A 119 -5.76 14.70 -3.52
C GLY A 119 -5.73 14.52 -5.05
N ALA A 120 -6.37 13.47 -5.60
CA ALA A 120 -6.58 13.34 -7.04
C ALA A 120 -7.36 14.54 -7.63
N ALA A 121 -8.15 15.27 -6.82
CA ALA A 121 -8.80 16.49 -7.26
C ALA A 121 -7.80 17.63 -7.51
N LEU A 122 -6.70 17.72 -6.73
CA LEU A 122 -5.60 18.65 -7.00
C LEU A 122 -4.91 18.29 -8.32
N LEU A 123 -4.64 17.01 -8.54
CA LEU A 123 -3.99 16.53 -9.77
C LEU A 123 -4.87 16.78 -11.00
N ALA A 124 -6.17 16.55 -10.91
CA ALA A 124 -7.12 16.81 -11.99
C ALA A 124 -7.21 18.31 -12.29
N ARG A 125 -7.26 19.16 -11.24
CA ARG A 125 -7.27 20.61 -11.39
C ARG A 125 -5.96 21.15 -11.99
N ALA A 126 -4.81 20.51 -11.71
CA ALA A 126 -3.53 20.78 -12.34
C ALA A 126 -3.44 20.26 -13.79
N GLY A 127 -4.47 19.58 -14.31
CA GLY A 127 -4.56 19.09 -15.69
C GLY A 127 -3.77 17.83 -15.98
N ILE A 128 -3.18 17.18 -14.98
CA ILE A 128 -2.29 16.04 -15.20
C ILE A 128 -3.00 14.67 -15.23
N LEU A 129 -4.32 14.63 -14.95
CA LEU A 129 -5.11 13.38 -14.97
C LEU A 129 -5.93 13.19 -16.26
N ASP A 130 -6.00 14.16 -17.13
CA ASP A 130 -6.80 14.06 -18.36
C ASP A 130 -6.38 12.85 -19.22
N GLY A 131 -7.34 11.99 -19.56
CA GLY A 131 -7.15 10.76 -20.32
C GLY A 131 -6.52 9.60 -19.53
N ARG A 132 -6.11 9.81 -18.27
CA ARG A 132 -5.44 8.83 -17.44
C ARG A 132 -6.41 8.06 -16.52
N ASN A 133 -5.96 6.89 -16.10
CA ASN A 133 -6.61 6.10 -15.05
C ASN A 133 -6.27 6.69 -13.68
N ALA A 134 -7.29 6.90 -12.84
CA ALA A 134 -7.12 7.39 -11.48
C ALA A 134 -8.13 6.72 -10.55
N THR A 135 -7.86 6.75 -9.24
CA THR A 135 -8.84 6.44 -8.21
C THR A 135 -8.91 7.61 -7.22
N ILE A 136 -10.04 7.75 -6.56
CA ILE A 136 -10.30 8.80 -5.57
C ILE A 136 -11.21 8.24 -4.48
N THR A 137 -11.37 8.94 -3.36
CA THR A 137 -12.33 8.51 -2.35
C THR A 137 -13.75 8.44 -2.89
N TRP A 138 -14.46 7.38 -2.54
CA TRP A 138 -15.85 7.16 -2.93
C TRP A 138 -16.79 8.31 -2.51
N LEU A 139 -16.47 9.02 -1.42
CA LEU A 139 -17.26 10.12 -0.88
C LEU A 139 -17.56 11.21 -1.91
N ILE A 140 -16.66 11.44 -2.85
CA ILE A 140 -16.77 12.50 -3.85
C ILE A 140 -16.66 11.99 -5.29
N ALA A 141 -16.68 10.68 -5.50
CA ALA A 141 -16.51 10.08 -6.83
C ALA A 141 -17.53 10.58 -7.86
N GLY A 142 -18.80 10.72 -7.47
CA GLY A 142 -19.85 11.26 -8.34
C GLY A 142 -19.61 12.72 -8.75
N TRP A 143 -19.22 13.56 -7.80
CA TRP A 143 -18.84 14.94 -8.11
C TRP A 143 -17.60 15.00 -9.00
N PHE A 144 -16.59 14.19 -8.66
CA PHE A 144 -15.33 14.18 -9.39
C PHE A 144 -15.51 13.75 -10.85
N SER A 145 -16.25 12.68 -11.13
CA SER A 145 -16.57 12.22 -12.48
C SER A 145 -17.29 13.29 -13.30
N SER A 146 -18.26 14.00 -12.66
CA SER A 146 -19.00 15.07 -13.33
C SER A 146 -18.13 16.30 -13.62
N SER A 147 -17.18 16.62 -12.71
CA SER A 147 -16.32 17.81 -12.84
C SER A 147 -15.10 17.56 -13.73
N HIS A 148 -14.65 16.30 -13.82
CA HIS A 148 -13.47 15.91 -14.59
C HIS A 148 -13.75 14.71 -15.51
N PRO A 149 -14.64 14.87 -16.53
CA PRO A 149 -15.14 13.77 -17.36
C PRO A 149 -14.07 13.10 -18.22
N ARG A 150 -12.89 13.74 -18.39
CA ARG A 150 -11.76 13.17 -19.14
C ARG A 150 -10.90 12.22 -18.31
N VAL A 151 -11.10 12.15 -16.99
CA VAL A 151 -10.38 11.23 -16.12
C VAL A 151 -11.07 9.85 -16.13
N LYS A 152 -10.33 8.80 -16.34
CA LYS A 152 -10.84 7.41 -16.28
C LYS A 152 -10.81 6.92 -14.84
N LEU A 153 -11.96 7.03 -14.15
CA LEU A 153 -12.06 6.69 -12.73
C LEU A 153 -12.21 5.17 -12.54
N LEU A 154 -11.26 4.56 -11.83
CA LEU A 154 -11.23 3.14 -11.47
C LEU A 154 -11.42 3.01 -9.95
N MET A 155 -12.68 2.78 -9.52
CA MET A 155 -13.04 2.72 -8.09
C MET A 155 -12.79 1.35 -7.45
N ASP A 156 -12.57 0.32 -8.26
CA ASP A 156 -12.28 -1.05 -7.85
C ASP A 156 -10.79 -1.29 -7.50
N ARG A 157 -9.94 -0.30 -7.76
CA ARG A 157 -8.50 -0.36 -7.52
C ARG A 157 -8.10 0.46 -6.29
N PRO A 158 -7.42 -0.14 -5.29
CA PRO A 158 -6.94 0.61 -4.13
C PRO A 158 -5.87 1.64 -4.52
N VAL A 159 -5.01 1.27 -5.49
CA VAL A 159 -4.02 2.15 -6.11
C VAL A 159 -4.10 2.02 -7.62
N THR A 160 -4.07 3.14 -8.32
CA THR A 160 -3.90 3.20 -9.78
C THR A 160 -2.55 3.79 -10.12
N GLN A 161 -1.95 3.30 -11.22
CA GLN A 161 -0.72 3.81 -11.79
C GLN A 161 -0.94 4.05 -13.28
N ASP A 162 -0.66 5.28 -13.75
CA ASP A 162 -0.74 5.61 -15.17
C ASP A 162 0.25 6.74 -15.51
N GLY A 163 1.19 6.46 -16.42
CA GLY A 163 2.16 7.45 -16.94
C GLY A 163 3.00 8.16 -15.86
N GLY A 164 3.40 7.48 -14.80
CA GLY A 164 4.16 8.06 -13.68
C GLY A 164 3.29 8.77 -12.64
N VAL A 165 1.95 8.69 -12.76
CA VAL A 165 1.01 9.21 -11.76
C VAL A 165 0.41 8.05 -10.98
N PHE A 166 0.43 8.16 -9.64
CA PHE A 166 -0.09 7.18 -8.70
C PHE A 166 -1.22 7.80 -7.88
N CYS A 167 -2.37 7.15 -7.82
CA CYS A 167 -3.48 7.62 -6.99
C CYS A 167 -3.97 6.48 -6.10
N SER A 168 -4.26 6.77 -4.84
CA SER A 168 -5.01 5.87 -3.96
C SER A 168 -6.26 6.53 -3.41
N GLY A 169 -7.34 5.76 -3.25
CA GLY A 169 -8.66 6.33 -2.97
C GLY A 169 -9.02 6.42 -1.48
N ALA A 170 -8.28 5.80 -0.57
CA ALA A 170 -8.58 5.82 0.86
C ALA A 170 -7.43 6.41 1.68
N PRO A 171 -7.70 7.14 2.78
CA PRO A 171 -6.66 7.60 3.70
C PRO A 171 -5.79 6.43 4.20
N ALA A 172 -6.42 5.31 4.54
CA ALA A 172 -5.73 4.11 5.01
C ALA A 172 -4.85 3.44 3.95
N ALA A 173 -5.06 3.72 2.65
CA ALA A 173 -4.24 3.20 1.55
C ALA A 173 -2.95 4.03 1.31
N ALA A 174 -2.62 4.99 2.18
CA ALA A 174 -1.38 5.76 2.08
C ALA A 174 -0.13 4.86 2.13
N THR A 175 -0.13 3.87 3.03
CA THR A 175 0.97 2.89 3.12
C THR A 175 1.11 2.08 1.83
N GLU A 176 0.01 1.61 1.24
CA GLU A 176 0.02 0.87 -0.02
C GLU A 176 0.54 1.74 -1.18
N LEU A 177 0.11 2.98 -1.25
CA LEU A 177 0.62 3.95 -2.22
C LEU A 177 2.14 4.09 -2.13
N VAL A 178 2.69 4.23 -0.91
CA VAL A 178 4.14 4.37 -0.73
C VAL A 178 4.88 3.07 -1.03
N LEU A 179 4.29 1.90 -0.73
CA LEU A 179 4.85 0.61 -1.12
C LEU A 179 4.90 0.46 -2.66
N GLU A 180 3.91 0.99 -3.39
CA GLU A 180 3.97 1.06 -4.86
C GLU A 180 5.09 1.99 -5.35
N LEU A 181 5.35 3.11 -4.67
CA LEU A 181 6.52 3.95 -4.97
C LEU A 181 7.84 3.22 -4.67
N VAL A 182 7.91 2.48 -3.56
CA VAL A 182 9.09 1.62 -3.27
C VAL A 182 9.29 0.60 -4.37
N ARG A 183 8.22 -0.05 -4.85
CA ARG A 183 8.26 -0.97 -5.98
C ARG A 183 8.77 -0.30 -7.25
N HIS A 184 8.23 0.86 -7.58
CA HIS A 184 8.59 1.61 -8.78
C HIS A 184 10.07 2.04 -8.81
N PHE A 185 10.64 2.46 -7.68
CA PHE A 185 11.99 3.00 -7.62
C PHE A 185 13.06 1.97 -7.27
N ALA A 186 12.72 0.97 -6.45
CA ALA A 186 13.68 0.02 -5.89
C ALA A 186 13.38 -1.45 -6.22
N GLY A 187 12.28 -1.72 -6.92
CA GLY A 187 11.91 -3.05 -7.40
C GLY A 187 11.04 -3.87 -6.44
N ASP A 188 10.50 -4.95 -6.98
CA ASP A 188 9.54 -5.83 -6.28
C ASP A 188 10.11 -6.46 -5.02
N GLU A 189 11.38 -6.84 -5.03
CA GLU A 189 12.01 -7.52 -3.89
C GLU A 189 12.00 -6.65 -2.64
N LEU A 190 12.41 -5.37 -2.74
CA LEU A 190 12.40 -4.48 -1.58
C LEU A 190 10.98 -4.12 -1.16
N ALA A 191 10.08 -3.86 -2.11
CA ALA A 191 8.67 -3.60 -1.81
C ALA A 191 8.01 -4.76 -1.07
N GLN A 192 8.24 -6.00 -1.51
CA GLN A 192 7.71 -7.18 -0.82
C GLN A 192 8.28 -7.33 0.59
N ARG A 193 9.59 -7.07 0.77
CA ARG A 193 10.22 -7.07 2.10
C ARG A 193 9.62 -6.02 3.03
N CYS A 194 9.31 -4.83 2.51
CA CYS A 194 8.65 -3.78 3.28
C CYS A 194 7.23 -4.19 3.68
N THR A 195 6.46 -4.73 2.73
CA THR A 195 5.11 -5.25 3.00
C THR A 195 5.13 -6.24 4.16
N ASN A 196 6.07 -7.17 4.16
CA ASN A 196 6.20 -8.20 5.18
C ASN A 196 6.75 -7.65 6.50
N GLY A 197 7.77 -6.80 6.43
CA GLY A 197 8.42 -6.21 7.62
C GLY A 197 7.51 -5.26 8.38
N LEU A 198 6.58 -4.61 7.70
CA LEU A 198 5.54 -3.77 8.29
C LEU A 198 4.31 -4.59 8.72
N LEU A 199 4.31 -5.92 8.49
CA LEU A 199 3.14 -6.80 8.65
C LEU A 199 1.92 -6.23 7.92
N TYR A 200 2.18 -5.50 6.84
CA TYR A 200 1.15 -4.92 6.02
C TYR A 200 0.52 -6.02 5.18
N LEU A 201 -0.65 -6.46 5.60
CA LEU A 201 -1.53 -7.24 4.76
C LEU A 201 -2.23 -6.21 3.86
N PRO A 202 -2.02 -6.24 2.52
CA PRO A 202 -2.79 -5.40 1.62
C PRO A 202 -4.26 -5.66 1.92
N ALA A 203 -4.87 -4.73 2.66
CA ALA A 203 -6.29 -4.77 2.83
C ALA A 203 -6.81 -4.58 1.41
N ARG A 204 -7.44 -5.60 0.85
CA ARG A 204 -8.19 -5.50 -0.39
C ARG A 204 -9.36 -4.56 -0.09
N PHE A 205 -9.06 -3.27 -0.05
CA PHE A 205 -10.05 -2.21 0.00
C PHE A 205 -10.75 -2.19 -1.35
N GLU A 206 -11.64 -3.12 -1.55
CA GLU A 206 -12.72 -2.95 -2.52
C GLU A 206 -13.62 -1.84 -1.97
N GLN A 207 -13.19 -0.59 -2.15
CA GLN A 207 -13.95 0.60 -1.70
C GLN A 207 -15.36 0.63 -2.29
N SER A 208 -15.53 0.08 -3.50
CA SER A 208 -16.80 0.06 -4.21
C SER A 208 -17.78 -0.98 -3.69
N ALA A 209 -17.30 -2.17 -3.31
CA ALA A 209 -18.19 -3.28 -2.96
C ALA A 209 -18.89 -3.10 -1.61
N GLN A 210 -18.20 -2.49 -0.62
CA GLN A 210 -18.79 -2.28 0.70
C GLN A 210 -19.88 -1.20 0.70
N THR A 211 -19.72 -0.15 -0.10
CA THR A 211 -20.67 0.96 -0.15
C THR A 211 -21.86 0.66 -1.06
N LEU A 212 -21.63 0.00 -2.18
CA LEU A 212 -22.69 -0.40 -3.10
C LEU A 212 -23.54 -1.56 -2.54
N SER A 213 -22.96 -2.46 -1.74
CA SER A 213 -23.72 -3.57 -1.14
C SER A 213 -24.69 -3.12 -0.04
N ALA A 214 -24.46 -1.97 0.58
CA ALA A 214 -25.36 -1.39 1.57
C ALA A 214 -26.59 -0.70 0.94
N LEU A 215 -26.55 -0.36 -0.36
CA LEU A 215 -27.55 0.46 -1.04
C LEU A 215 -28.24 -0.24 -2.24
N SER A 216 -27.88 -1.47 -2.60
CA SER A 216 -28.34 -2.10 -3.84
C SER A 216 -29.01 -3.46 -3.63
N THR A 217 -30.01 -3.76 -4.43
CA THR A 217 -30.53 -5.11 -4.72
C THR A 217 -29.36 -6.07 -5.05
N PRO A 218 -29.45 -7.38 -4.71
CA PRO A 218 -28.36 -8.33 -4.94
C PRO A 218 -27.97 -8.39 -6.42
N THR A 219 -26.91 -7.68 -6.78
CA THR A 219 -26.30 -7.76 -8.11
C THR A 219 -25.33 -8.94 -8.20
N ARG A 220 -24.93 -9.34 -9.41
CA ARG A 220 -23.91 -10.40 -9.63
C ARG A 220 -22.64 -10.12 -8.81
N ASP A 221 -22.25 -8.86 -8.70
CA ASP A 221 -21.08 -8.40 -7.91
C ASP A 221 -21.26 -8.67 -6.43
N SER A 222 -22.48 -8.54 -5.87
CA SER A 222 -22.74 -8.81 -4.45
C SER A 222 -22.59 -10.30 -4.09
N VAL A 223 -22.90 -11.21 -5.02
CA VAL A 223 -22.74 -12.65 -4.84
C VAL A 223 -21.25 -13.01 -4.77
N VAL A 224 -20.46 -12.51 -5.71
CA VAL A 224 -19.00 -12.74 -5.74
C VAL A 224 -18.33 -12.13 -4.52
N PHE A 225 -18.74 -10.94 -4.11
CA PHE A 225 -18.24 -10.29 -2.90
C PHE A 225 -18.50 -11.11 -1.63
N LYS A 226 -19.74 -11.58 -1.41
CA LYS A 226 -20.08 -12.42 -0.26
C LYS A 226 -19.27 -13.72 -0.25
N ALA A 227 -19.14 -14.35 -1.41
CA ALA A 227 -18.37 -15.57 -1.55
C ALA A 227 -16.88 -15.36 -1.28
N ARG A 228 -16.27 -14.30 -1.80
CA ARG A 228 -14.86 -13.96 -1.52
C ARG A 228 -14.64 -13.72 -0.04
N ARG A 229 -15.47 -12.88 0.60
CA ARG A 229 -15.39 -12.60 2.02
C ARG A 229 -15.50 -13.86 2.88
N TRP A 230 -16.40 -14.77 2.52
CA TRP A 230 -16.52 -16.06 3.19
C TRP A 230 -15.23 -16.89 3.03
N LEU A 231 -14.68 -17.00 1.82
CA LEU A 231 -13.44 -17.72 1.55
C LEU A 231 -12.24 -17.14 2.30
N GLU A 232 -12.16 -15.82 2.41
CA GLU A 232 -11.10 -15.12 3.18
C GLU A 232 -11.16 -15.45 4.67
N GLN A 233 -12.35 -15.54 5.22
CA GLN A 233 -12.57 -15.90 6.64
C GLN A 233 -12.32 -17.39 6.93
N HIS A 234 -12.44 -18.27 5.91
CA HIS A 234 -12.36 -19.72 6.04
C HIS A 234 -11.20 -20.33 5.24
N VAL A 235 -10.09 -19.58 5.07
CA VAL A 235 -8.94 -19.98 4.25
C VAL A 235 -8.35 -21.33 4.63
N ALA A 236 -8.27 -21.62 5.93
CA ALA A 236 -7.70 -22.87 6.45
C ALA A 236 -8.67 -24.05 6.46
N GLU A 237 -9.95 -23.81 6.21
CA GLU A 237 -10.95 -24.88 6.24
C GLU A 237 -11.00 -25.68 4.94
N PRO A 238 -11.46 -26.96 4.98
CA PRO A 238 -11.70 -27.74 3.77
C PRO A 238 -12.67 -27.04 2.83
N TYR A 239 -12.31 -26.99 1.56
CA TYR A 239 -13.14 -26.36 0.54
C TYR A 239 -14.43 -27.12 0.28
N SER A 240 -15.54 -26.40 0.26
CA SER A 240 -16.84 -26.93 -0.16
C SER A 240 -17.58 -25.87 -0.96
N LEU A 241 -17.80 -26.15 -2.25
CA LEU A 241 -18.55 -25.26 -3.14
C LEU A 241 -19.96 -24.96 -2.61
N GLY A 242 -20.59 -25.95 -2.02
CA GLY A 242 -21.94 -25.81 -1.43
C GLY A 242 -21.97 -24.82 -0.27
N ARG A 243 -20.96 -24.86 0.64
CA ARG A 243 -20.85 -23.91 1.75
C ARG A 243 -20.62 -22.47 1.27
N VAL A 244 -19.76 -22.29 0.27
CA VAL A 244 -19.50 -20.97 -0.35
C VAL A 244 -20.77 -20.42 -1.02
N ALA A 245 -21.51 -21.27 -1.74
CA ALA A 245 -22.75 -20.89 -2.39
C ALA A 245 -23.86 -20.52 -1.40
N ALA A 246 -23.99 -21.30 -0.30
CA ALA A 246 -24.90 -21.01 0.78
C ALA A 246 -24.60 -19.66 1.46
N ALA A 247 -23.32 -19.36 1.72
CA ALA A 247 -22.88 -18.08 2.29
C ALA A 247 -23.19 -16.89 1.38
N ALA A 248 -23.18 -17.11 0.06
CA ALA A 248 -23.58 -16.11 -0.92
C ALA A 248 -25.09 -16.08 -1.23
N ALA A 249 -25.88 -16.96 -0.58
CA ALA A 249 -27.34 -17.13 -0.77
C ALA A 249 -27.73 -17.44 -2.23
N VAL A 250 -26.94 -18.28 -2.92
CA VAL A 250 -27.18 -18.72 -4.30
C VAL A 250 -26.91 -20.22 -4.49
N SER A 251 -27.32 -20.80 -5.63
CA SER A 251 -26.94 -22.15 -6.00
C SER A 251 -25.46 -22.23 -6.43
N SER A 252 -24.83 -23.42 -6.27
CA SER A 252 -23.46 -23.64 -6.72
C SER A 252 -23.24 -23.33 -8.21
N ARG A 253 -24.24 -23.62 -9.05
CA ARG A 253 -24.20 -23.30 -10.50
C ARG A 253 -24.18 -21.79 -10.72
N THR A 254 -25.03 -21.05 -10.01
CA THR A 254 -25.11 -19.58 -10.08
C THR A 254 -23.79 -18.95 -9.59
N LEU A 255 -23.24 -19.45 -8.48
CA LEU A 255 -21.96 -18.97 -7.95
C LEU A 255 -20.82 -19.15 -8.98
N LEU A 256 -20.67 -20.34 -9.56
CA LEU A 256 -19.62 -20.62 -10.55
C LEU A 256 -19.73 -19.70 -11.78
N ARG A 257 -20.96 -19.47 -12.26
CA ARG A 257 -21.19 -18.56 -13.38
C ARG A 257 -20.78 -17.14 -13.03
N HIS A 258 -21.24 -16.60 -11.89
CA HIS A 258 -20.92 -15.24 -11.47
C HIS A 258 -19.42 -15.05 -11.21
N PHE A 259 -18.75 -16.03 -10.61
CA PHE A 259 -17.30 -15.97 -10.39
C PHE A 259 -16.53 -15.89 -11.72
N ARG A 260 -16.94 -16.65 -12.74
CA ARG A 260 -16.32 -16.60 -14.08
C ARG A 260 -16.60 -15.27 -14.78
N GLU A 261 -17.84 -14.77 -14.70
CA GLU A 261 -18.24 -13.52 -15.36
C GLU A 261 -17.57 -12.28 -14.75
N VAL A 262 -17.36 -12.25 -13.41
CA VAL A 262 -16.88 -11.09 -12.68
C VAL A 262 -15.37 -11.16 -12.40
N ALA A 263 -14.83 -12.34 -12.11
CA ALA A 263 -13.47 -12.55 -11.63
C ALA A 263 -12.58 -13.36 -12.59
N ASP A 264 -13.13 -13.86 -13.70
CA ASP A 264 -12.45 -14.73 -14.68
C ASP A 264 -11.72 -15.93 -14.04
N MET A 265 -12.27 -16.45 -12.93
CA MET A 265 -11.73 -17.59 -12.19
C MET A 265 -12.82 -18.38 -11.50
N THR A 266 -12.47 -19.52 -10.88
CA THR A 266 -13.40 -20.25 -10.00
C THR A 266 -13.22 -19.83 -8.54
N PRO A 267 -14.23 -20.08 -7.66
CA PRO A 267 -14.08 -19.90 -6.22
C PRO A 267 -12.91 -20.71 -5.62
N LEU A 268 -12.63 -21.89 -6.19
CA LEU A 268 -11.50 -22.72 -5.76
C LEU A 268 -10.15 -22.10 -6.16
N ASP A 269 -10.02 -21.57 -7.38
CA ASP A 269 -8.81 -20.89 -7.81
C ASP A 269 -8.52 -19.69 -6.91
N TYR A 270 -9.56 -18.94 -6.57
CA TYR A 270 -9.46 -17.82 -5.64
C TYR A 270 -8.96 -18.25 -4.25
N LEU A 271 -9.54 -19.32 -3.68
CA LEU A 271 -9.08 -19.90 -2.41
C LEU A 271 -7.62 -20.35 -2.50
N GLN A 272 -7.22 -20.99 -3.60
CA GLN A 272 -5.84 -21.43 -3.81
C GLN A 272 -4.86 -20.25 -3.84
N GLN A 273 -5.25 -19.11 -4.45
CA GLN A 273 -4.45 -17.89 -4.42
C GLN A 273 -4.30 -17.37 -2.98
N LEU A 274 -5.40 -17.27 -2.21
CA LEU A 274 -5.36 -16.83 -0.82
C LEU A 274 -4.43 -17.70 0.04
N ARG A 275 -4.50 -19.02 -0.14
CA ARG A 275 -3.64 -19.97 0.58
C ARG A 275 -2.18 -19.82 0.24
N VAL A 276 -1.84 -19.56 -1.03
CA VAL A 276 -0.45 -19.30 -1.45
C VAL A 276 0.04 -17.97 -0.91
N GLU A 277 -0.78 -16.90 -0.93
CA GLU A 277 -0.40 -15.62 -0.33
C GLU A 277 -0.17 -15.75 1.19
N ARG A 278 -1.03 -16.48 1.91
CA ARG A 278 -0.83 -16.79 3.32
C ARG A 278 0.46 -17.57 3.56
N ALA A 279 0.77 -18.55 2.72
CA ALA A 279 2.00 -19.32 2.82
C ALA A 279 3.25 -18.47 2.56
N LYS A 280 3.21 -17.55 1.60
CA LYS A 280 4.30 -16.59 1.37
C LYS A 280 4.59 -15.82 2.65
N LEU A 281 3.55 -15.22 3.25
CA LEU A 281 3.69 -14.48 4.50
C LEU A 281 4.32 -15.35 5.61
N LEU A 282 3.80 -16.57 5.84
CA LEU A 282 4.33 -17.46 6.87
C LEU A 282 5.78 -17.88 6.60
N LEU A 283 6.15 -18.10 5.32
CA LEU A 283 7.53 -18.43 4.93
C LEU A 283 8.50 -17.28 5.20
N GLU A 284 8.04 -16.04 5.13
CA GLU A 284 8.85 -14.82 5.23
C GLU A 284 9.03 -14.37 6.67
N VAL A 285 7.95 -14.41 7.48
CA VAL A 285 7.95 -13.83 8.83
C VAL A 285 8.06 -14.84 9.97
N THR A 286 7.92 -16.16 9.69
CA THR A 286 7.95 -17.18 10.72
C THR A 286 9.07 -18.20 10.55
N MET A 287 9.41 -18.88 11.65
CA MET A 287 10.33 -20.02 11.64
C MET A 287 9.60 -21.37 11.56
N LEU A 288 8.30 -21.37 11.29
CA LEU A 288 7.52 -22.60 11.14
C LEU A 288 8.13 -23.48 10.05
N ASP A 289 8.13 -24.78 10.29
CA ASP A 289 8.50 -25.77 9.26
C ASP A 289 7.42 -25.84 8.16
N LEU A 290 7.77 -26.48 7.06
CA LEU A 290 6.84 -26.56 5.93
C LEU A 290 5.54 -27.30 6.26
N PRO A 291 5.54 -28.44 6.99
CA PRO A 291 4.32 -29.07 7.42
C PRO A 291 3.39 -28.15 8.18
N GLY A 292 3.89 -27.41 9.18
CA GLY A 292 3.08 -26.47 9.96
C GLY A 292 2.51 -25.33 9.11
N ILE A 293 3.24 -24.85 8.10
CA ILE A 293 2.72 -23.84 7.14
C ILE A 293 1.62 -24.44 6.29
N VAL A 294 1.80 -25.65 5.80
CA VAL A 294 0.83 -26.35 4.94
C VAL A 294 -0.48 -26.53 5.68
N GLU A 295 -0.44 -26.99 6.94
CA GLU A 295 -1.60 -27.12 7.83
C GLU A 295 -2.31 -25.78 8.03
N GLN A 296 -1.56 -24.72 8.39
CA GLN A 296 -2.14 -23.38 8.57
C GLN A 296 -2.76 -22.79 7.29
N CYS A 297 -2.34 -23.28 6.12
CA CYS A 297 -2.94 -22.91 4.83
C CYS A 297 -4.12 -23.82 4.44
N GLY A 298 -4.53 -24.77 5.28
CA GLY A 298 -5.66 -25.67 5.05
C GLY A 298 -5.38 -26.76 4.01
N TYR A 299 -4.15 -27.29 3.99
CA TYR A 299 -3.76 -28.45 3.19
C TYR A 299 -3.30 -29.59 4.11
N ASP A 300 -3.75 -30.80 3.78
CA ASP A 300 -3.31 -32.02 4.44
C ASP A 300 -2.11 -32.67 3.72
N ASP A 301 -1.97 -32.42 2.39
CA ASP A 301 -0.89 -32.98 1.56
C ASP A 301 0.17 -31.94 1.23
N PRO A 302 1.37 -32.02 1.85
CA PRO A 302 2.49 -31.13 1.51
C PRO A 302 2.96 -31.23 0.07
N CYS A 303 2.76 -32.39 -0.61
CA CYS A 303 3.18 -32.55 -2.00
C CYS A 303 2.25 -31.81 -2.96
N ALA A 304 0.94 -31.90 -2.74
CA ALA A 304 -0.04 -31.13 -3.48
C ALA A 304 0.17 -29.64 -3.30
N PHE A 305 0.42 -29.20 -2.06
CA PHE A 305 0.72 -27.80 -1.76
C PHE A 305 2.00 -27.32 -2.47
N ARG A 306 3.12 -28.08 -2.44
CA ARG A 306 4.37 -27.71 -3.12
C ARG A 306 4.17 -27.51 -4.63
N ARG A 307 3.37 -28.39 -5.28
CA ARG A 307 3.05 -28.26 -6.72
C ARG A 307 2.27 -26.99 -6.99
N LEU A 308 1.25 -26.69 -6.18
CA LEU A 308 0.46 -25.47 -6.31
C LEU A 308 1.33 -24.22 -6.10
N PHE A 309 2.07 -24.19 -5.01
CA PHE A 309 2.96 -23.07 -4.67
C PHE A 309 3.96 -22.77 -5.77
N ARG A 310 4.63 -23.83 -6.30
CA ARG A 310 5.57 -23.66 -7.41
C ARG A 310 4.88 -23.20 -8.71
N ARG A 311 3.69 -23.68 -8.98
CA ARG A 311 2.90 -23.25 -10.16
C ARG A 311 2.56 -21.76 -10.10
N GLN A 312 2.23 -21.24 -8.93
CA GLN A 312 1.82 -19.83 -8.76
C GLN A 312 2.99 -18.86 -8.56
N THR A 313 4.10 -19.31 -7.94
CA THR A 313 5.22 -18.44 -7.58
C THR A 313 6.48 -18.64 -8.42
N GLY A 314 6.55 -19.71 -9.21
CA GLY A 314 7.76 -20.13 -9.93
C GLY A 314 8.83 -20.77 -9.04
N LEU A 315 8.71 -20.70 -7.70
CA LEU A 315 9.70 -21.15 -6.74
C LEU A 315 9.15 -22.28 -5.85
N THR A 316 10.05 -23.13 -5.35
CA THR A 316 9.67 -24.03 -4.27
C THR A 316 9.54 -23.25 -2.95
N PRO A 317 8.71 -23.69 -1.96
CA PRO A 317 8.60 -23.01 -0.67
C PRO A 317 9.95 -22.80 0.03
N ALA A 318 10.87 -23.77 -0.06
CA ALA A 318 12.21 -23.65 0.51
C ALA A 318 13.08 -22.61 -0.22
N ALA A 319 13.00 -22.54 -1.55
CA ALA A 319 13.70 -21.52 -2.34
C ALA A 319 13.11 -20.13 -2.07
N TYR A 320 11.79 -20.04 -1.97
CA TYR A 320 11.08 -18.81 -1.63
C TYR A 320 11.51 -18.30 -0.24
N ARG A 321 11.50 -19.14 0.78
CA ARG A 321 12.00 -18.78 2.13
C ARG A 321 13.43 -18.28 2.10
N ARG A 322 14.33 -18.93 1.35
CA ARG A 322 15.73 -18.47 1.25
C ARG A 322 15.86 -17.09 0.64
N ALA A 323 15.02 -16.79 -0.36
CA ALA A 323 15.05 -15.50 -1.06
C ALA A 323 14.41 -14.36 -0.27
N TYR A 324 13.28 -14.64 0.42
CA TYR A 324 12.41 -13.61 0.96
C TYR A 324 12.28 -13.60 2.49
N ALA A 325 12.75 -14.62 3.21
CA ALA A 325 12.65 -14.60 4.68
C ALA A 325 13.36 -13.39 5.29
N LEU A 326 12.69 -12.71 6.20
CA LEU A 326 13.25 -11.64 7.01
C LEU A 326 14.29 -12.22 7.97
N ARG A 327 15.52 -12.34 7.50
CA ARG A 327 16.65 -12.77 8.34
C ARG A 327 17.12 -11.58 9.17
N ALA A 328 16.53 -11.37 10.34
CA ALA A 328 17.20 -10.60 11.36
C ALA A 328 18.51 -11.31 11.70
N SER A 329 19.64 -10.63 11.54
CA SER A 329 20.91 -11.15 12.04
C SER A 329 20.75 -11.41 13.52
N ARG A 330 20.86 -12.66 13.96
CA ARG A 330 20.73 -13.10 15.38
C ARG A 330 21.58 -12.27 16.36
N ARG A 331 22.59 -11.57 15.89
CA ARG A 331 23.48 -10.71 16.71
C ARG A 331 22.89 -9.33 17.03
N ARG A 332 21.94 -8.79 16.25
CA ARG A 332 21.44 -7.42 16.44
C ARG A 332 20.11 -7.30 17.22
N TRP A 333 19.44 -8.41 17.51
CA TRP A 333 18.13 -8.43 18.17
C TRP A 333 18.10 -9.32 19.42
N ARG A 334 19.26 -9.52 20.10
CA ARG A 334 19.22 -10.07 21.44
C ARG A 334 18.78 -8.95 22.38
N ALA A 335 17.74 -9.21 23.15
CA ALA A 335 17.27 -8.33 24.21
C ALA A 335 18.37 -8.05 25.29
N ASP A 336 19.46 -8.84 25.25
CA ASP A 336 20.58 -8.77 26.19
C ASP A 336 21.67 -7.79 25.78
N ASP A 337 21.66 -7.22 24.57
CA ASP A 337 22.51 -6.09 24.23
C ASP A 337 21.89 -4.84 24.90
N ALA A 338 22.14 -4.70 26.21
CA ALA A 338 21.75 -3.56 27.01
C ALA A 338 22.15 -2.27 26.28
N MET A 339 21.17 -1.49 25.85
CA MET A 339 21.43 -0.11 25.48
C MET A 339 22.16 0.56 26.64
N PRO A 340 23.27 1.25 26.42
CA PRO A 340 23.88 2.06 27.47
C PRO A 340 22.77 3.00 27.99
N GLN A 341 22.44 2.87 29.25
CA GLN A 341 21.49 3.78 29.89
C GLN A 341 22.06 5.18 29.74
N PRO A 342 21.26 6.18 29.28
CA PRO A 342 21.71 7.56 29.32
C PRO A 342 21.99 7.90 30.80
N GLU A 343 23.21 8.35 31.09
CA GLU A 343 23.55 8.89 32.40
C GLU A 343 22.58 10.01 32.71
N ILE A 344 21.65 9.76 33.64
CA ILE A 344 20.79 10.78 34.19
C ILE A 344 21.71 11.64 35.04
N GLY A 345 22.14 12.77 34.46
CA GLY A 345 22.95 13.75 35.13
C GLY A 345 22.25 14.16 36.44
N GLN A 346 22.97 14.03 37.55
CA GLN A 346 22.52 14.44 38.86
C GLN A 346 22.14 15.95 38.80
N ALA A 347 20.83 16.19 38.89
CA ALA A 347 20.34 17.55 39.07
C ALA A 347 20.90 18.12 40.37
N SER A 348 21.75 19.13 40.25
CA SER A 348 22.25 19.93 41.34
C SER A 348 21.11 20.45 42.23
N GLN A 349 21.11 20.02 43.49
CA GLN A 349 20.26 20.64 44.52
C GLN A 349 20.69 22.09 44.67
N VAL A 350 19.91 23.02 44.15
CA VAL A 350 19.98 24.44 44.60
C VAL A 350 19.20 24.53 45.91
N ARG A 351 19.94 24.68 47.00
CA ARG A 351 19.39 25.15 48.28
C ARG A 351 19.04 26.62 48.16
N VAL A 352 17.86 26.98 48.60
CA VAL A 352 17.52 28.23 49.27
C VAL A 352 16.90 27.88 50.58
#